data_710f5db53867356087426df080f49128
#
_entry.id   710f5db53867356087426df080f49128
#
_cell.length_a   1.000
_cell.length_b   1.000
_cell.length_c   1.000
_cell.angle_alpha   90.00
_cell.angle_beta   90.00
_cell.angle_gamma   90.00
#
_symmetry.space_group_name_H-M   'P 1'
#
loop_
_entity.id
_entity.type
_entity.pdbx_description
1 polymer ?
#
loop_
_entity_poly.entity_id
_entity_poly.type
_entity_poly.pdbx_seq_one_letter_code
_entity_poly.pdbx_strand_id
1 'polypeptide(L)'
;LWQTQSLKSRLSMLSARAMLKVSPTRLTHEATPEILNNCPGQVYRLDEQVLEPASLIADLADQMNDRILRINTNSGLEIVCSEPGQVRLIRLMNPDTGEPLDLEPRNVIFTAGIGNAALRRVVGLDAATLQRRPLHMVVAKGNLPRLNGHCIDGGRTRVTITTTQDFRQQNIWQLGGQIAEQGVNMETASLVEHAIQELSKILPAFDPTGTQWSTYRVDRAEARFRGHRPSDACVHRRGNVITAWPTKMVLAPRLAEKVVTSLTNTSLLTPANSINIPARDKWPRPDIAMPPWETPLQWITND
;
A
#
# COMPACT_ATOMS: atom_id res chain seq x y z
N LEU A 1 15.21 3.79 -12.78
CA LEU A 1 15.08 5.22 -12.48
C LEU A 1 15.55 6.04 -13.68
N TRP A 2 14.76 7.00 -14.12
CA TRP A 2 15.20 8.00 -15.10
C TRP A 2 14.84 9.40 -14.63
N GLN A 3 15.49 10.40 -15.16
CA GLN A 3 15.34 11.78 -14.72
C GLN A 3 15.11 12.73 -15.89
N THR A 4 14.43 13.85 -15.63
CA THR A 4 14.38 14.96 -16.55
C THR A 4 15.73 15.71 -16.61
N GLN A 5 15.98 16.47 -17.67
CA GLN A 5 17.26 17.20 -17.82
C GLN A 5 17.41 18.43 -16.90
N SER A 6 16.49 18.67 -15.99
CA SER A 6 16.56 19.85 -15.12
C SER A 6 17.78 19.83 -14.21
N LEU A 7 18.38 21.00 -13.97
CA LEU A 7 19.50 21.16 -13.03
C LEU A 7 19.13 20.67 -11.62
N LYS A 8 17.88 20.89 -11.21
CA LYS A 8 17.34 20.41 -9.91
C LYS A 8 17.33 18.89 -9.83
N SER A 9 17.00 18.17 -10.94
CA SER A 9 17.04 16.71 -10.99
C SER A 9 18.47 16.16 -10.83
N ARG A 10 19.45 16.83 -11.43
CA ARG A 10 20.87 16.44 -11.29
C ARG A 10 21.37 16.61 -9.84
N LEU A 11 21.02 17.71 -9.21
CA LEU A 11 21.40 17.99 -7.80
C LEU A 11 20.69 17.03 -6.83
N SER A 12 19.43 16.70 -7.07
CA SER A 12 18.69 15.73 -6.22
C SER A 12 19.27 14.32 -6.30
N MET A 13 19.81 13.91 -7.45
CA MET A 13 20.50 12.61 -7.57
C MET A 13 21.81 12.56 -6.79
N LEU A 14 22.55 13.66 -6.70
CA LEU A 14 23.75 13.74 -5.86
C LEU A 14 23.41 13.62 -4.37
N SER A 15 22.34 14.28 -3.93
CA SER A 15 21.87 14.17 -2.54
C SER A 15 21.30 12.78 -2.23
N ALA A 16 20.58 12.16 -3.17
CA ALA A 16 20.05 10.80 -3.02
C ALA A 16 21.20 9.78 -2.87
N ARG A 17 22.28 9.90 -3.64
CA ARG A 17 23.49 9.05 -3.49
C ARG A 17 24.10 9.13 -2.09
N ALA A 18 24.07 10.31 -1.49
CA ALA A 18 24.61 10.49 -0.14
C ALA A 18 23.69 9.95 0.97
N MET A 19 22.38 9.87 0.71
CA MET A 19 21.37 9.46 1.71
C MET A 19 20.92 8.01 1.57
N LEU A 20 21.00 7.42 0.39
CA LEU A 20 20.57 6.04 0.11
C LEU A 20 21.78 5.12 0.27
N LYS A 21 21.63 4.04 1.04
CA LYS A 21 22.62 2.95 1.13
C LYS A 21 22.77 2.18 -0.20
N VAL A 22 21.89 2.40 -1.16
CA VAL A 22 21.90 1.80 -2.50
C VAL A 22 22.42 2.83 -3.49
N SER A 23 23.51 2.52 -4.18
CA SER A 23 24.09 3.38 -5.21
C SER A 23 23.43 3.07 -6.56
N PRO A 24 22.69 4.02 -7.16
CA PRO A 24 22.15 3.83 -8.50
C PRO A 24 23.29 3.66 -9.53
N THR A 25 23.21 2.63 -10.34
CA THR A 25 24.18 2.39 -11.42
C THR A 25 23.69 3.06 -12.71
N ARG A 26 24.46 4.00 -13.24
CA ARG A 26 24.14 4.63 -14.52
C ARG A 26 24.22 3.59 -15.63
N LEU A 27 23.19 3.51 -16.46
CA LEU A 27 23.18 2.64 -17.63
C LEU A 27 23.85 3.33 -18.83
N THR A 28 24.56 2.54 -19.64
CA THR A 28 25.02 2.94 -20.98
C THR A 28 23.83 2.90 -21.94
N HIS A 29 23.98 3.47 -23.13
CA HIS A 29 22.93 3.41 -24.15
C HIS A 29 22.56 1.98 -24.51
N GLU A 30 23.55 1.10 -24.65
CA GLU A 30 23.37 -0.31 -24.99
C GLU A 30 22.67 -1.13 -23.89
N ALA A 31 22.90 -0.76 -22.63
CA ALA A 31 22.28 -1.42 -21.48
C ALA A 31 20.89 -0.83 -21.11
N THR A 32 20.49 0.26 -21.75
CA THR A 32 19.20 0.91 -21.51
C THR A 32 18.08 0.11 -22.15
N PRO A 33 17.01 -0.28 -21.41
CA PRO A 33 15.84 -0.92 -22.02
C PRO A 33 15.25 -0.08 -23.15
N GLU A 34 14.79 -0.73 -24.21
CA GLU A 34 14.29 -0.06 -25.43
C GLU A 34 13.21 0.98 -25.14
N ILE A 35 12.27 0.68 -24.23
CA ILE A 35 11.20 1.59 -23.81
C ILE A 35 11.73 2.89 -23.19
N LEU A 36 12.97 2.90 -22.71
CA LEU A 36 13.64 4.07 -22.13
C LEU A 36 14.58 4.77 -23.14
N ASN A 37 14.58 4.34 -24.38
CA ASN A 37 15.34 5.04 -25.42
C ASN A 37 14.80 6.46 -25.62
N ASN A 38 15.73 7.39 -25.86
CA ASN A 38 15.43 8.81 -26.04
C ASN A 38 14.74 9.50 -24.86
N CYS A 39 14.71 8.86 -23.67
CA CYS A 39 14.24 9.53 -22.47
C CYS A 39 15.04 10.82 -22.19
N PRO A 40 14.36 11.91 -21.80
CA PRO A 40 15.04 13.15 -21.48
C PRO A 40 15.89 13.00 -20.22
N GLY A 41 17.20 12.82 -20.35
CA GLY A 41 18.12 12.71 -19.23
C GLY A 41 18.82 11.37 -19.12
N GLN A 42 19.14 10.94 -17.92
CA GLN A 42 19.95 9.76 -17.67
C GLN A 42 19.13 8.64 -17.05
N VAL A 43 19.45 7.42 -17.42
CA VAL A 43 18.82 6.21 -16.89
C VAL A 43 19.75 5.53 -15.88
N TYR A 44 19.20 5.10 -14.77
CA TYR A 44 19.91 4.39 -13.71
C TYR A 44 19.18 3.12 -13.35
N ARG A 45 19.93 2.06 -13.13
CA ARG A 45 19.42 0.84 -12.50
C ARG A 45 19.47 0.99 -10.98
N LEU A 46 18.39 0.61 -10.33
CA LEU A 46 18.31 0.41 -8.88
C LEU A 46 18.17 -1.09 -8.63
N ASP A 47 18.97 -1.62 -7.71
CA ASP A 47 18.89 -3.01 -7.29
C ASP A 47 17.78 -3.14 -6.20
N GLU A 48 16.58 -2.66 -6.53
CA GLU A 48 15.38 -2.77 -5.71
C GLU A 48 14.44 -3.83 -6.29
N GLN A 49 13.80 -4.58 -5.41
CA GLN A 49 12.80 -5.57 -5.82
C GLN A 49 11.41 -4.95 -5.83
N VAL A 50 10.61 -5.35 -6.79
CA VAL A 50 9.18 -5.07 -6.84
C VAL A 50 8.44 -6.33 -6.43
N LEU A 51 7.67 -6.24 -5.36
CA LEU A 51 6.87 -7.34 -4.84
C LEU A 51 5.48 -7.30 -5.44
N GLU A 52 4.92 -8.46 -5.71
CA GLU A 52 3.51 -8.62 -6.06
C GLU A 52 2.70 -8.71 -4.76
N PRO A 53 1.80 -7.73 -4.47
CA PRO A 53 1.16 -7.62 -3.16
C PRO A 53 0.24 -8.79 -2.84
N ALA A 54 -0.49 -9.32 -3.83
CA ALA A 54 -1.46 -10.38 -3.58
C ALA A 54 -0.77 -11.69 -3.19
N SER A 55 0.30 -12.09 -3.89
CA SER A 55 1.08 -13.28 -3.55
C SER A 55 1.78 -13.15 -2.21
N LEU A 56 2.36 -11.97 -1.92
CA LEU A 56 2.96 -11.72 -0.60
C LEU A 56 1.94 -11.86 0.54
N ILE A 57 0.73 -11.31 0.37
CA ILE A 57 -0.32 -11.41 1.39
C ILE A 57 -0.80 -12.86 1.50
N ALA A 58 -0.91 -13.59 0.39
CA ALA A 58 -1.27 -15.01 0.40
C ALA A 58 -0.25 -15.83 1.18
N ASP A 59 1.04 -15.68 0.90
CA ASP A 59 2.12 -16.40 1.58
C ASP A 59 2.14 -16.11 3.10
N LEU A 60 1.90 -14.86 3.49
CA LEU A 60 1.81 -14.48 4.91
C LEU A 60 0.54 -15.03 5.56
N ALA A 61 -0.59 -15.04 4.85
CA ALA A 61 -1.85 -15.56 5.35
C ALA A 61 -1.79 -17.09 5.53
N ASP A 62 -1.18 -17.81 4.60
CA ASP A 62 -1.02 -19.26 4.69
C ASP A 62 -0.25 -19.70 5.93
N GLN A 63 0.81 -18.97 6.29
CA GLN A 63 1.58 -19.22 7.50
C GLN A 63 0.78 -19.02 8.79
N MET A 64 -0.31 -18.25 8.74
CA MET A 64 -1.15 -17.88 9.87
C MET A 64 -2.60 -18.38 9.72
N ASN A 65 -2.85 -19.27 8.76
CA ASN A 65 -4.19 -19.68 8.35
C ASN A 65 -5.08 -20.13 9.51
N ASP A 66 -4.49 -20.75 10.52
CA ASP A 66 -5.16 -21.18 11.75
C ASP A 66 -5.54 -20.04 12.69
N ARG A 67 -5.12 -18.80 12.45
CA ARG A 67 -5.30 -17.63 13.32
C ARG A 67 -6.02 -16.47 12.64
N ILE A 68 -6.45 -16.63 11.39
CA ILE A 68 -7.19 -15.62 10.65
C ILE A 68 -8.66 -16.00 10.63
N LEU A 69 -9.52 -15.08 11.04
CA LEU A 69 -10.96 -15.24 11.08
C LEU A 69 -11.63 -14.18 10.19
N ARG A 70 -12.54 -14.58 9.29
CA ARG A 70 -13.38 -13.65 8.54
C ARG A 70 -14.49 -13.13 9.47
N ILE A 71 -14.65 -11.81 9.52
CA ILE A 71 -15.73 -11.17 10.28
C ILE A 71 -16.47 -10.14 9.40
N ASN A 72 -17.72 -9.89 9.74
CA ASN A 72 -18.45 -8.74 9.22
C ASN A 72 -18.31 -7.59 10.25
N THR A 73 -17.53 -6.58 9.92
CA THR A 73 -17.27 -5.45 10.84
C THR A 73 -18.49 -4.57 11.10
N ASN A 74 -19.53 -4.63 10.26
CA ASN A 74 -20.75 -3.84 10.46
C ASN A 74 -21.75 -4.49 11.41
N SER A 75 -21.78 -5.82 11.48
CA SER A 75 -22.77 -6.58 12.25
C SER A 75 -22.19 -7.69 13.09
N GLY A 76 -20.92 -8.01 12.95
CA GLY A 76 -20.28 -9.15 13.60
C GLY A 76 -19.09 -8.79 14.49
N LEU A 77 -18.96 -7.53 14.89
CA LEU A 77 -17.89 -7.05 15.76
C LEU A 77 -18.47 -6.15 16.86
N GLU A 78 -18.34 -6.57 18.11
CA GLU A 78 -18.61 -5.75 19.28
C GLU A 78 -17.33 -5.63 20.12
N ILE A 79 -17.00 -4.41 20.55
CA ILE A 79 -15.83 -4.16 21.41
C ILE A 79 -16.31 -3.45 22.67
N VAL A 80 -16.09 -4.08 23.83
CA VAL A 80 -16.46 -3.54 25.13
C VAL A 80 -15.22 -3.05 25.85
N CYS A 81 -15.25 -1.77 26.24
CA CYS A 81 -14.17 -1.13 27.00
C CYS A 81 -14.60 -0.84 28.43
N SER A 82 -13.68 -0.99 29.39
CA SER A 82 -13.87 -0.49 30.78
C SER A 82 -13.64 1.02 30.86
N GLU A 83 -12.73 1.56 30.05
CA GLU A 83 -12.42 2.98 29.89
C GLU A 83 -11.82 3.22 28.47
N PRO A 84 -11.69 4.46 28.02
CA PRO A 84 -11.14 4.76 26.69
C PRO A 84 -9.77 4.11 26.47
N GLY A 85 -9.69 3.25 25.45
CA GLY A 85 -8.47 2.52 25.11
C GLY A 85 -8.16 1.30 25.98
N GLN A 86 -9.08 0.90 26.85
CA GLN A 86 -8.95 -0.31 27.68
C GLN A 86 -10.04 -1.32 27.30
N VAL A 87 -9.75 -2.16 26.33
CA VAL A 87 -10.65 -3.21 25.84
C VAL A 87 -10.67 -4.37 26.84
N ARG A 88 -11.86 -4.76 27.27
CA ARG A 88 -12.10 -5.90 28.14
C ARG A 88 -12.57 -7.13 27.38
N LEU A 89 -13.47 -6.94 26.42
CA LEU A 89 -14.10 -8.01 25.66
C LEU A 89 -14.18 -7.63 24.17
N ILE A 90 -13.91 -8.58 23.31
CA ILE A 90 -14.24 -8.53 21.89
C ILE A 90 -15.18 -9.70 21.60
N ARG A 91 -16.38 -9.40 21.13
CA ARG A 91 -17.32 -10.40 20.64
C ARG A 91 -17.31 -10.40 19.11
N LEU A 92 -17.03 -11.55 18.55
CA LEU A 92 -17.09 -11.80 17.11
C LEU A 92 -18.29 -12.70 16.81
N MET A 93 -19.00 -12.42 15.72
CA MET A 93 -20.06 -13.29 15.20
C MET A 93 -19.54 -14.03 13.99
N ASN A 94 -19.65 -15.35 14.00
CA ASN A 94 -19.34 -16.16 12.82
C ASN A 94 -20.30 -15.77 11.67
N PRO A 95 -19.78 -15.30 10.52
CA PRO A 95 -20.65 -14.79 9.47
C PRO A 95 -21.51 -15.87 8.78
N ASP A 96 -21.16 -17.15 8.93
CA ASP A 96 -21.84 -18.26 8.27
C ASP A 96 -22.86 -18.94 9.24
N THR A 97 -22.53 -19.06 10.52
CA THR A 97 -23.38 -19.76 11.52
C THR A 97 -24.09 -18.81 12.48
N GLY A 98 -23.63 -17.56 12.62
CA GLY A 98 -24.13 -16.63 13.63
C GLY A 98 -23.68 -16.93 15.06
N GLU A 99 -22.83 -17.93 15.27
CA GLU A 99 -22.32 -18.27 16.61
C GLU A 99 -21.36 -17.20 17.12
N PRO A 100 -21.48 -16.78 18.40
CA PRO A 100 -20.57 -15.81 18.98
C PRO A 100 -19.25 -16.45 19.41
N LEU A 101 -18.16 -15.67 19.34
CA LEU A 101 -16.87 -15.94 19.94
C LEU A 101 -16.48 -14.75 20.80
N ASP A 102 -16.39 -14.97 22.10
CA ASP A 102 -15.97 -13.97 23.08
C ASP A 102 -14.48 -14.12 23.38
N LEU A 103 -13.75 -13.01 23.25
CA LEU A 103 -12.31 -12.92 23.49
C LEU A 103 -12.02 -11.87 24.56
N GLU A 104 -11.22 -12.22 25.57
CA GLU A 104 -10.70 -11.30 26.58
C GLU A 104 -9.23 -10.99 26.25
N PRO A 105 -8.95 -9.94 25.45
CA PRO A 105 -7.63 -9.71 24.95
C PRO A 105 -6.73 -9.02 25.98
N ARG A 106 -5.49 -9.47 26.13
CA ARG A 106 -4.48 -8.71 26.87
C ARG A 106 -4.07 -7.43 26.14
N ASN A 107 -3.97 -7.50 24.82
CA ASN A 107 -3.69 -6.37 23.94
C ASN A 107 -4.50 -6.50 22.65
N VAL A 108 -4.89 -5.35 22.10
CA VAL A 108 -5.58 -5.24 20.79
C VAL A 108 -4.72 -4.40 19.86
N ILE A 109 -4.44 -4.92 18.67
CA ILE A 109 -3.58 -4.24 17.69
C ILE A 109 -4.43 -3.90 16.46
N PHE A 110 -4.63 -2.62 16.23
CA PHE A 110 -5.33 -2.12 15.05
C PHE A 110 -4.34 -1.89 13.91
N THR A 111 -4.43 -2.70 12.86
CA THR A 111 -3.64 -2.61 11.63
C THR A 111 -4.53 -2.45 10.39
N ALA A 112 -5.75 -1.96 10.57
CA ALA A 112 -6.79 -1.89 9.56
C ALA A 112 -6.63 -0.71 8.57
N GLY A 113 -5.44 -0.11 8.48
CA GLY A 113 -5.18 0.99 7.56
C GLY A 113 -6.15 2.15 7.77
N ILE A 114 -6.99 2.44 6.76
CA ILE A 114 -8.02 3.50 6.85
C ILE A 114 -9.09 3.20 7.91
N GLY A 115 -9.37 1.94 8.17
CA GLY A 115 -10.31 1.47 9.20
C GLY A 115 -9.86 1.77 10.63
N ASN A 116 -8.57 2.02 10.85
CA ASN A 116 -8.04 2.36 12.18
C ASN A 116 -8.77 3.54 12.82
N ALA A 117 -9.21 4.54 12.04
CA ALA A 117 -9.93 5.68 12.57
C ALA A 117 -11.31 5.29 13.16
N ALA A 118 -12.02 4.40 12.49
CA ALA A 118 -13.31 3.89 12.97
C ALA A 118 -13.12 3.03 14.22
N LEU A 119 -12.17 2.09 14.20
CA LEU A 119 -11.85 1.23 15.33
C LEU A 119 -11.41 2.04 16.56
N ARG A 120 -10.63 3.09 16.38
CA ARG A 120 -10.25 3.99 17.48
C ARG A 120 -11.46 4.68 18.12
N ARG A 121 -12.43 5.15 17.31
CA ARG A 121 -13.66 5.75 17.86
C ARG A 121 -14.46 4.74 18.68
N VAL A 122 -14.57 3.49 18.22
CA VAL A 122 -15.28 2.42 18.93
C VAL A 122 -14.71 2.20 20.33
N VAL A 123 -13.40 2.32 20.49
CA VAL A 123 -12.72 2.16 21.78
C VAL A 123 -12.50 3.49 22.53
N GLY A 124 -13.23 4.53 22.19
CA GLY A 124 -13.18 5.84 22.86
C GLY A 124 -11.88 6.63 22.64
N LEU A 125 -11.12 6.33 21.60
CA LEU A 125 -9.87 7.02 21.28
C LEU A 125 -10.03 8.04 20.14
N ASP A 126 -9.20 9.09 20.17
CA ASP A 126 -9.18 10.10 19.11
C ASP A 126 -8.79 9.49 17.76
N ALA A 127 -9.65 9.73 16.77
CA ALA A 127 -9.42 9.32 15.38
C ALA A 127 -8.50 10.28 14.59
N ALA A 128 -8.24 11.50 15.11
CA ALA A 128 -7.42 12.51 14.43
C ALA A 128 -5.92 12.15 14.37
N THR A 129 -5.54 11.00 14.92
CA THR A 129 -4.19 10.42 14.78
C THR A 129 -3.89 9.87 13.38
N LEU A 130 -4.91 9.77 12.53
CA LEU A 130 -4.81 9.32 11.14
C LEU A 130 -4.98 10.50 10.20
N GLN A 131 -4.22 10.49 9.11
CA GLN A 131 -4.47 11.32 7.94
C GLN A 131 -4.71 10.46 6.71
N ARG A 132 -5.64 10.89 5.86
CA ARG A 132 -5.89 10.32 4.55
C ARG A 132 -5.16 11.13 3.49
N ARG A 133 -4.49 10.45 2.60
CA ARG A 133 -3.87 11.08 1.43
C ARG A 133 -4.42 10.38 0.18
N PRO A 134 -5.44 10.99 -0.45
CA PRO A 134 -6.09 10.38 -1.61
C PRO A 134 -5.14 10.31 -2.80
N LEU A 135 -5.37 9.30 -3.62
CA LEU A 135 -4.75 9.12 -4.93
C LEU A 135 -5.83 8.73 -5.94
N HIS A 136 -5.65 9.17 -7.18
CA HIS A 136 -6.39 8.68 -8.32
C HIS A 136 -5.38 8.00 -9.25
N MET A 137 -5.26 6.69 -9.12
CA MET A 137 -4.28 5.88 -9.83
C MET A 137 -4.75 5.64 -11.26
N VAL A 138 -3.81 5.61 -12.19
CA VAL A 138 -4.08 5.21 -13.57
C VAL A 138 -3.54 3.80 -13.79
N VAL A 139 -4.28 2.99 -14.54
CA VAL A 139 -3.86 1.67 -14.99
C VAL A 139 -3.97 1.57 -16.50
N ALA A 140 -3.00 0.91 -17.10
CA ALA A 140 -3.01 0.63 -18.54
C ALA A 140 -2.75 -0.86 -18.79
N LYS A 141 -3.36 -1.41 -19.83
CA LYS A 141 -3.13 -2.77 -20.33
C LYS A 141 -3.05 -2.79 -21.87
N GLY A 142 -2.46 -3.85 -22.40
CA GLY A 142 -2.26 -4.03 -23.83
C GLY A 142 -0.86 -4.58 -24.09
N ASN A 143 -0.28 -4.26 -25.24
CA ASN A 143 1.09 -4.65 -25.55
C ASN A 143 2.11 -3.74 -24.80
N LEU A 144 2.18 -3.91 -23.48
CA LEU A 144 3.05 -3.12 -22.62
C LEU A 144 4.31 -3.91 -22.25
N PRO A 145 5.51 -3.33 -22.41
CA PRO A 145 6.75 -3.97 -21.94
C PRO A 145 6.80 -3.96 -20.40
N ARG A 146 7.57 -4.87 -19.82
CA ARG A 146 7.84 -4.84 -18.38
C ARG A 146 8.70 -3.62 -18.05
N LEU A 147 8.17 -2.73 -17.22
CA LEU A 147 8.87 -1.56 -16.72
C LEU A 147 8.50 -1.33 -15.26
N ASN A 148 9.51 -1.34 -14.39
CA ASN A 148 9.37 -0.91 -13.01
C ASN A 148 10.34 0.25 -12.77
N GLY A 149 9.81 1.44 -12.47
CA GLY A 149 10.71 2.57 -12.33
C GLY A 149 10.03 3.88 -11.94
N HIS A 150 10.88 4.85 -11.71
CA HIS A 150 10.49 6.20 -11.32
C HIS A 150 11.12 7.23 -12.26
N CYS A 151 10.30 8.10 -12.81
CA CYS A 151 10.79 9.34 -13.41
C CYS A 151 10.92 10.42 -12.36
N ILE A 152 12.11 10.97 -12.21
CA ILE A 152 12.41 12.01 -11.22
C ILE A 152 12.52 13.38 -11.91
N ASP A 153 11.81 14.36 -11.36
CA ASP A 153 11.93 15.75 -11.75
C ASP A 153 12.08 16.64 -10.52
N GLY A 154 13.23 17.29 -10.41
CA GLY A 154 13.52 18.23 -9.33
C GLY A 154 13.40 17.66 -7.91
N GLY A 155 13.69 16.38 -7.69
CA GLY A 155 13.54 15.70 -6.40
C GLY A 155 12.13 15.16 -6.11
N ARG A 156 11.20 15.34 -7.05
CA ARG A 156 9.86 14.76 -6.99
C ARG A 156 9.74 13.59 -7.96
N THR A 157 8.97 12.57 -7.57
CA THR A 157 8.64 11.48 -8.48
C THR A 157 7.51 11.91 -9.39
N ARG A 158 7.84 12.29 -10.63
CA ARG A 158 6.87 12.73 -11.64
C ARG A 158 5.91 11.60 -12.01
N VAL A 159 6.47 10.44 -12.32
CA VAL A 159 5.72 9.22 -12.61
C VAL A 159 6.40 8.03 -11.95
N THR A 160 5.62 7.17 -11.38
CA THR A 160 6.03 5.81 -11.00
C THR A 160 5.29 4.85 -11.91
N ILE A 161 6.01 3.92 -12.54
CA ILE A 161 5.42 2.80 -13.27
C ILE A 161 5.78 1.53 -12.54
N THR A 162 4.76 0.72 -12.24
CA THR A 162 4.92 -0.62 -11.71
C THR A 162 4.18 -1.59 -12.63
N THR A 163 4.90 -2.58 -13.15
CA THR A 163 4.30 -3.63 -13.97
C THR A 163 3.90 -4.80 -13.09
N THR A 164 2.67 -5.23 -13.25
CA THR A 164 2.13 -6.49 -12.75
C THR A 164 1.48 -7.26 -13.90
N GLN A 165 0.86 -8.39 -13.63
CA GLN A 165 0.11 -9.15 -14.61
C GLN A 165 -1.33 -9.36 -14.13
N ASP A 166 -2.26 -9.36 -15.09
CA ASP A 166 -3.62 -9.79 -14.83
C ASP A 166 -3.73 -11.34 -14.83
N PHE A 167 -4.90 -11.88 -14.56
CA PHE A 167 -5.14 -13.34 -14.58
C PHE A 167 -4.93 -13.99 -15.96
N ARG A 168 -4.90 -13.19 -17.04
CA ARG A 168 -4.60 -13.63 -18.40
C ARG A 168 -3.12 -13.49 -18.75
N GLN A 169 -2.26 -13.15 -17.77
CA GLN A 169 -0.83 -12.93 -17.93
C GLN A 169 -0.49 -11.74 -18.83
N GLN A 170 -1.43 -10.80 -19.02
CA GLN A 170 -1.15 -9.55 -19.72
C GLN A 170 -0.49 -8.56 -18.76
N ASN A 171 0.48 -7.81 -19.25
CA ASN A 171 1.12 -6.78 -18.47
C ASN A 171 0.13 -5.63 -18.18
N ILE A 172 0.06 -5.26 -16.92
CA ILE A 172 -0.66 -4.10 -16.42
C ILE A 172 0.35 -3.10 -15.90
N TRP A 173 0.32 -1.89 -16.40
CA TRP A 173 1.04 -0.78 -15.79
C TRP A 173 0.16 -0.07 -14.78
N GLN A 174 0.68 0.13 -13.58
CA GLN A 174 0.12 1.02 -12.58
C GLN A 174 0.94 2.31 -12.57
N LEU A 175 0.27 3.43 -12.81
CA LEU A 175 0.91 4.74 -12.83
C LEU A 175 0.59 5.50 -11.54
N GLY A 176 1.64 5.91 -10.85
CA GLY A 176 1.59 6.67 -9.61
C GLY A 176 2.46 7.93 -9.70
N GLY A 177 2.93 8.41 -8.55
CA GLY A 177 3.69 9.64 -8.45
C GLY A 177 2.79 10.88 -8.55
N GLN A 178 3.32 11.97 -9.13
CA GLN A 178 2.57 13.22 -9.26
C GLN A 178 1.28 13.07 -10.09
N ILE A 179 1.25 12.20 -11.10
CA ILE A 179 0.04 11.93 -11.89
C ILE A 179 -1.11 11.54 -10.97
N ALA A 180 -0.90 10.58 -10.08
CA ALA A 180 -1.95 10.11 -9.18
C ALA A 180 -2.30 11.13 -8.09
N GLU A 181 -1.36 11.96 -7.65
CA GLU A 181 -1.59 13.01 -6.65
C GLU A 181 -2.36 14.20 -7.24
N GLN A 182 -2.02 14.63 -8.44
CA GLN A 182 -2.69 15.72 -9.16
C GLN A 182 -4.06 15.30 -9.68
N GLY A 183 -4.21 14.03 -10.04
CA GLY A 183 -5.45 13.45 -10.56
C GLY A 183 -6.59 13.32 -9.56
N VAL A 184 -6.37 13.60 -8.27
CA VAL A 184 -7.37 13.38 -7.21
C VAL A 184 -8.73 14.01 -7.51
N ASN A 185 -8.73 15.20 -8.12
CA ASN A 185 -9.94 15.93 -8.47
C ASN A 185 -10.30 15.84 -9.97
N MET A 186 -9.61 15.00 -10.74
CA MET A 186 -9.89 14.81 -12.16
C MET A 186 -10.88 13.68 -12.38
N GLU A 187 -11.68 13.79 -13.43
CA GLU A 187 -12.49 12.71 -13.97
C GLU A 187 -11.58 11.69 -14.68
N THR A 188 -12.05 10.43 -14.80
CA THR A 188 -11.30 9.33 -15.39
C THR A 188 -10.72 9.67 -16.77
N ALA A 189 -11.54 10.17 -17.69
CA ALA A 189 -11.09 10.49 -19.06
C ALA A 189 -9.99 11.56 -19.07
N SER A 190 -10.18 12.65 -18.33
CA SER A 190 -9.20 13.74 -18.22
C SER A 190 -7.89 13.28 -17.58
N LEU A 191 -7.96 12.39 -16.58
CA LEU A 191 -6.76 11.85 -15.94
C LEU A 191 -6.00 10.89 -16.87
N VAL A 192 -6.71 10.06 -17.64
CA VAL A 192 -6.11 9.18 -18.65
C VAL A 192 -5.40 10.01 -19.71
N GLU A 193 -6.06 11.01 -20.29
CA GLU A 193 -5.45 11.92 -21.26
C GLU A 193 -4.20 12.61 -20.70
N HIS A 194 -4.30 13.14 -19.48
CA HIS A 194 -3.14 13.73 -18.79
C HIS A 194 -2.00 12.73 -18.61
N ALA A 195 -2.30 11.49 -18.24
CA ALA A 195 -1.29 10.44 -18.06
C ALA A 195 -0.59 10.10 -19.38
N ILE A 196 -1.33 9.96 -20.49
CA ILE A 196 -0.76 9.70 -21.82
C ILE A 196 0.13 10.86 -22.25
N GLN A 197 -0.32 12.11 -22.09
CA GLN A 197 0.47 13.30 -22.39
C GLN A 197 1.75 13.40 -21.56
N GLU A 198 1.71 13.01 -20.28
CA GLU A 198 2.90 13.00 -19.43
C GLU A 198 3.86 11.88 -19.83
N LEU A 199 3.35 10.69 -20.16
CA LEU A 199 4.18 9.58 -20.64
C LEU A 199 4.87 9.93 -21.96
N SER A 200 4.20 10.54 -22.93
CA SER A 200 4.80 10.94 -24.21
C SER A 200 6.00 11.89 -24.04
N LYS A 201 6.01 12.70 -22.98
CA LYS A 201 7.14 13.61 -22.66
C LYS A 201 8.33 12.91 -22.02
N ILE A 202 8.11 11.83 -21.29
CA ILE A 202 9.14 11.18 -20.47
C ILE A 202 9.54 9.80 -20.97
N LEU A 203 8.74 9.19 -21.83
CA LEU A 203 8.95 7.91 -22.51
C LEU A 203 8.68 8.06 -24.00
N PRO A 204 9.53 8.78 -24.76
CA PRO A 204 9.28 9.05 -26.19
C PRO A 204 9.19 7.79 -27.06
N ALA A 205 9.77 6.66 -26.61
CA ALA A 205 9.69 5.37 -27.30
C ALA A 205 8.38 4.62 -27.00
N PHE A 206 7.53 5.12 -26.12
CA PHE A 206 6.25 4.48 -25.81
C PHE A 206 5.16 4.93 -26.78
N ASP A 207 4.58 3.96 -27.49
CA ASP A 207 3.40 4.17 -28.31
C ASP A 207 2.16 3.70 -27.54
N PRO A 208 1.22 4.58 -27.18
CA PRO A 208 0.00 4.21 -26.48
C PRO A 208 -1.09 3.63 -27.39
N THR A 209 -0.91 3.58 -28.71
CA THR A 209 -1.91 3.09 -29.68
C THR A 209 -2.31 1.65 -29.37
N GLY A 210 -3.61 1.38 -29.37
CA GLY A 210 -4.17 0.06 -29.07
C GLY A 210 -4.11 -0.34 -27.59
N THR A 211 -3.67 0.54 -26.70
CA THR A 211 -3.70 0.29 -25.26
C THR A 211 -5.06 0.67 -24.67
N GLN A 212 -5.43 0.01 -23.58
CA GLN A 212 -6.63 0.29 -22.80
C GLN A 212 -6.26 0.91 -21.47
N TRP A 213 -7.01 1.92 -21.06
CA TRP A 213 -6.74 2.74 -19.89
C TRP A 213 -7.93 2.79 -18.95
N SER A 214 -7.66 2.82 -17.67
CA SER A 214 -8.67 3.01 -16.63
C SER A 214 -8.06 3.68 -15.42
N THR A 215 -8.90 3.95 -14.42
CA THR A 215 -8.45 4.56 -13.16
C THR A 215 -9.14 3.92 -11.97
N TYR A 216 -8.52 4.04 -10.81
CA TYR A 216 -9.14 3.71 -9.53
C TYR A 216 -8.69 4.68 -8.43
N ARG A 217 -9.58 4.91 -7.47
CA ARG A 217 -9.28 5.78 -6.33
C ARG A 217 -8.86 4.97 -5.13
N VAL A 218 -7.86 5.46 -4.41
CA VAL A 218 -7.38 4.84 -3.18
C VAL A 218 -6.92 5.91 -2.20
N ASP A 219 -7.21 5.70 -0.92
CA ASP A 219 -6.70 6.53 0.15
C ASP A 219 -5.49 5.87 0.82
N ARG A 220 -4.37 6.57 0.85
CA ARG A 220 -3.26 6.17 1.71
C ARG A 220 -3.60 6.55 3.15
N ALA A 221 -3.68 5.54 4.03
CA ALA A 221 -3.85 5.73 5.45
C ALA A 221 -2.47 5.83 6.13
N GLU A 222 -2.18 6.96 6.72
CA GLU A 222 -0.90 7.24 7.37
C GLU A 222 -1.16 7.82 8.76
N ALA A 223 -0.22 7.64 9.69
CA ALA A 223 -0.28 8.38 10.94
C ALA A 223 -0.17 9.89 10.66
N ARG A 224 -0.93 10.69 11.38
CA ARG A 224 -0.89 12.15 11.24
C ARG A 224 0.39 12.69 11.90
N PHE A 225 1.21 13.36 11.11
CA PHE A 225 2.45 13.97 11.59
C PHE A 225 2.57 15.39 11.05
N ARG A 226 2.03 16.38 11.78
CA ARG A 226 2.14 17.82 11.45
C ARG A 226 1.78 18.16 9.99
N GLY A 227 0.83 17.44 9.38
CA GLY A 227 0.43 17.63 7.98
C GLY A 227 1.41 17.08 6.95
N HIS A 228 2.51 16.45 7.37
CA HIS A 228 3.51 15.84 6.50
C HIS A 228 3.38 14.31 6.51
N ARG A 229 3.93 13.67 5.48
CA ARG A 229 4.07 12.22 5.43
C ARG A 229 5.12 11.78 6.46
N PRO A 230 4.81 10.82 7.36
CA PRO A 230 5.82 10.23 8.21
C PRO A 230 6.91 9.54 7.37
N SER A 231 8.16 9.67 7.79
CA SER A 231 9.30 8.97 7.16
C SER A 231 9.46 7.52 7.63
N ASP A 232 8.80 7.16 8.74
CA ASP A 232 8.94 5.86 9.39
C ASP A 232 7.57 5.27 9.75
N ALA A 233 7.56 3.98 10.12
CA ALA A 233 6.42 3.29 10.69
C ALA A 233 6.03 3.91 12.03
N CYS A 234 4.72 4.05 12.27
CA CYS A 234 4.17 4.68 13.46
C CYS A 234 3.37 3.70 14.30
N VAL A 235 3.57 3.75 15.61
CA VAL A 235 2.83 2.97 16.61
C VAL A 235 2.34 3.91 17.70
N HIS A 236 1.04 3.87 18.00
CA HIS A 236 0.41 4.63 19.07
C HIS A 236 -0.24 3.66 20.05
N ARG A 237 0.15 3.71 21.30
CA ARG A 237 -0.41 2.91 22.38
C ARG A 237 -1.24 3.76 23.35
N ARG A 238 -2.41 3.28 23.71
CA ARG A 238 -3.24 3.82 24.79
C ARG A 238 -3.94 2.66 25.49
N GLY A 239 -3.70 2.50 26.79
CA GLY A 239 -4.17 1.35 27.54
C GLY A 239 -3.62 0.04 26.93
N ASN A 240 -4.52 -0.90 26.64
CA ASN A 240 -4.17 -2.14 25.95
C ASN A 240 -4.40 -2.10 24.42
N VAL A 241 -4.74 -0.92 23.86
CA VAL A 241 -4.91 -0.73 22.41
C VAL A 241 -3.63 -0.16 21.79
N ILE A 242 -3.15 -0.82 20.75
CA ILE A 242 -2.04 -0.39 19.91
C ILE A 242 -2.60 -0.11 18.51
N THR A 243 -2.34 1.07 17.96
CA THR A 243 -2.71 1.41 16.58
C THR A 243 -1.44 1.58 15.77
N ALA A 244 -1.36 0.96 14.61
CA ALA A 244 -0.13 0.84 13.86
C ALA A 244 -0.33 1.14 12.36
N TRP A 245 0.64 1.88 11.75
CA TRP A 245 0.67 2.23 10.33
C TRP A 245 2.08 2.08 9.77
N PRO A 246 2.27 1.30 8.69
CA PRO A 246 3.59 1.11 8.08
C PRO A 246 4.03 2.31 7.22
N THR A 247 3.13 3.21 6.82
CA THR A 247 3.38 4.33 5.90
C THR A 247 3.73 3.86 4.47
N LYS A 248 4.54 2.81 4.35
CA LYS A 248 4.91 2.12 3.11
C LYS A 248 4.98 0.62 3.39
N MET A 249 4.64 -0.22 2.41
CA MET A 249 4.70 -1.68 2.55
C MET A 249 6.10 -2.16 2.96
N VAL A 250 7.16 -1.58 2.41
CA VAL A 250 8.55 -1.92 2.76
C VAL A 250 8.89 -1.69 4.25
N LEU A 251 8.10 -0.88 4.96
CA LEU A 251 8.26 -0.64 6.39
C LEU A 251 7.42 -1.60 7.26
N ALA A 252 6.69 -2.54 6.68
CA ALA A 252 5.87 -3.49 7.44
C ALA A 252 6.68 -4.35 8.42
N PRO A 253 7.88 -4.89 8.07
CA PRO A 253 8.71 -5.60 9.04
C PRO A 253 9.14 -4.70 10.23
N ARG A 254 9.55 -3.47 9.93
CA ARG A 254 9.93 -2.50 10.97
C ARG A 254 8.74 -2.10 11.84
N LEU A 255 7.52 -2.05 11.28
CA LEU A 255 6.31 -1.85 12.06
C LEU A 255 6.07 -3.01 13.02
N ALA A 256 6.24 -4.23 12.55
CA ALA A 256 6.09 -5.44 13.38
C ALA A 256 7.07 -5.42 14.57
N GLU A 257 8.34 -5.08 14.33
CA GLU A 257 9.35 -4.92 15.40
C GLU A 257 8.93 -3.87 16.44
N LYS A 258 8.43 -2.71 15.98
CA LYS A 258 7.94 -1.64 16.91
C LYS A 258 6.72 -2.10 17.71
N VAL A 259 5.81 -2.85 17.11
CA VAL A 259 4.65 -3.41 17.81
C VAL A 259 5.10 -4.42 18.85
N VAL A 260 5.97 -5.36 18.50
CA VAL A 260 6.55 -6.34 19.44
C VAL A 260 7.26 -5.64 20.60
N THR A 261 8.10 -4.65 20.32
CA THR A 261 8.76 -3.85 21.37
C THR A 261 7.74 -3.17 22.28
N SER A 262 6.63 -2.64 21.74
CA SER A 262 5.56 -2.04 22.54
C SER A 262 4.83 -3.05 23.42
N LEU A 263 4.80 -4.33 23.05
CA LEU A 263 4.22 -5.42 23.85
C LEU A 263 5.18 -5.86 24.96
N THR A 264 6.48 -5.98 24.66
CA THR A 264 7.49 -6.49 25.60
C THR A 264 7.79 -5.53 26.75
N ASN A 265 7.77 -4.23 26.49
CA ASN A 265 8.03 -3.21 27.51
C ASN A 265 6.97 -3.15 28.64
N THR A 266 5.94 -3.98 28.59
CA THR A 266 4.86 -4.03 29.57
C THR A 266 4.88 -5.26 30.47
N SER A 267 5.99 -5.98 30.62
CA SER A 267 6.17 -7.15 31.52
C SER A 267 5.09 -8.26 31.39
N LEU A 268 4.32 -8.29 30.32
CA LEU A 268 3.15 -9.13 30.14
C LEU A 268 3.36 -10.30 29.16
N LEU A 269 4.60 -10.61 28.83
CA LEU A 269 4.92 -11.81 28.05
C LEU A 269 5.06 -13.02 28.98
N THR A 270 3.99 -13.40 29.66
CA THR A 270 3.81 -14.80 29.99
C THR A 270 3.46 -15.50 28.69
N PRO A 271 4.15 -16.62 28.31
CA PRO A 271 3.73 -17.41 27.17
C PRO A 271 2.23 -17.69 27.34
N ALA A 272 1.41 -17.23 26.41
CA ALA A 272 0.03 -17.66 26.39
C ALA A 272 0.05 -19.16 26.17
N ASN A 273 -0.45 -19.95 27.12
CA ASN A 273 -0.85 -21.31 26.82
C ASN A 273 -1.70 -21.22 25.56
N SER A 274 -1.51 -22.16 24.63
CA SER A 274 -2.21 -22.20 23.35
C SER A 274 -3.66 -21.79 23.56
N ILE A 275 -4.04 -20.60 23.02
CA ILE A 275 -5.43 -20.15 23.07
C ILE A 275 -6.20 -21.15 22.21
N ASN A 276 -6.91 -22.05 22.88
CA ASN A 276 -7.85 -22.89 22.18
C ASN A 276 -9.04 -22.01 21.81
N ILE A 277 -9.13 -21.61 20.54
CA ILE A 277 -10.31 -20.92 20.02
C ILE A 277 -11.34 -21.99 19.68
N PRO A 278 -12.43 -22.13 20.49
CA PRO A 278 -13.45 -23.11 20.19
C PRO A 278 -14.02 -22.90 18.78
N ALA A 279 -14.31 -23.97 18.08
CA ALA A 279 -14.88 -23.95 16.73
C ALA A 279 -14.02 -23.25 15.65
N ARG A 280 -12.73 -23.14 15.86
CA ARG A 280 -11.76 -22.55 14.92
C ARG A 280 -11.83 -23.19 13.53
N ASP A 281 -12.02 -24.48 13.44
CA ASP A 281 -12.10 -25.21 12.17
C ASP A 281 -13.40 -24.92 11.40
N LYS A 282 -14.41 -24.38 12.06
CA LYS A 282 -15.71 -24.00 11.47
C LYS A 282 -15.78 -22.50 11.12
N TRP A 283 -14.73 -21.73 11.41
CA TRP A 283 -14.75 -20.30 11.13
C TRP A 283 -14.21 -20.03 9.72
N PRO A 284 -14.96 -19.31 8.86
CA PRO A 284 -14.51 -19.04 7.50
C PRO A 284 -13.26 -18.16 7.48
N ARG A 285 -12.46 -18.31 6.45
CA ARG A 285 -11.27 -17.48 6.19
C ARG A 285 -11.63 -16.37 5.19
N PRO A 286 -11.03 -15.18 5.31
CA PRO A 286 -11.17 -14.17 4.28
C PRO A 286 -10.40 -14.57 3.03
N ASP A 287 -10.94 -14.23 1.87
CA ASP A 287 -10.21 -14.30 0.61
C ASP A 287 -9.16 -13.19 0.53
N ILE A 288 -8.14 -13.40 -0.29
CA ILE A 288 -7.20 -12.35 -0.67
C ILE A 288 -7.95 -11.34 -1.55
N ALA A 289 -7.80 -10.06 -1.24
CA ALA A 289 -8.46 -9.00 -2.01
C ALA A 289 -8.01 -8.99 -3.47
N MET A 290 -8.98 -8.91 -4.37
CA MET A 290 -8.72 -8.80 -5.81
C MET A 290 -8.00 -7.49 -6.14
N PRO A 291 -6.99 -7.53 -7.03
CA PRO A 291 -6.39 -6.31 -7.54
C PRO A 291 -7.43 -5.42 -8.25
N PRO A 292 -7.27 -4.09 -8.23
CA PRO A 292 -8.25 -3.19 -8.86
C PRO A 292 -8.52 -3.50 -10.34
N TRP A 293 -7.52 -3.91 -11.10
CA TRP A 293 -7.67 -4.26 -12.53
C TRP A 293 -8.42 -5.57 -12.79
N GLU A 294 -8.64 -6.39 -11.79
CA GLU A 294 -9.48 -7.60 -11.86
C GLU A 294 -10.93 -7.34 -11.42
N THR A 295 -11.22 -6.13 -10.99
CA THR A 295 -12.58 -5.69 -10.69
C THR A 295 -13.22 -5.03 -11.92
N PRO A 296 -14.55 -4.86 -11.99
CA PRO A 296 -15.18 -4.15 -13.08
C PRO A 296 -14.72 -2.68 -13.14
N LEU A 297 -13.72 -2.40 -13.97
CA LEU A 297 -13.28 -1.05 -14.31
C LEU A 297 -13.84 -0.65 -15.69
N GLN A 298 -14.11 0.64 -15.84
CA GLN A 298 -14.43 1.20 -17.16
C GLN A 298 -13.11 1.46 -17.92
N TRP A 299 -12.89 0.72 -19.00
CA TRP A 299 -11.71 0.84 -19.85
C TRP A 299 -11.97 1.78 -21.03
N ILE A 300 -11.02 2.64 -21.33
CA ILE A 300 -11.00 3.57 -22.47
C ILE A 300 -9.88 3.08 -23.41
N THR A 301 -10.22 2.82 -24.66
CA THR A 301 -9.23 2.47 -25.70
C THR A 301 -8.59 3.73 -26.26
N ASN A 302 -7.29 3.70 -26.44
CA ASN A 302 -6.54 4.75 -27.14
C ASN A 302 -6.27 4.26 -28.55
N ASP A 303 -7.10 4.70 -29.47
CA ASP A 303 -7.06 4.34 -30.91
C ASP A 303 -5.99 5.15 -31.67
#